data_9f67aee976a4e10a6af87c62cd655037
#
_entry.id   9f67aee976a4e10a6af87c62cd655037
#
_cell.length_a   1.000
_cell.length_b   1.000
_cell.length_c   1.000
_cell.angle_alpha   90.00
_cell.angle_beta   90.00
_cell.angle_gamma   90.00
#
_symmetry.space_group_name_H-M   'P 1'
#
loop_
_entity.id
_entity.type
_entity.pdbx_description
1 polymer ?
#
loop_
_entity_poly.entity_id
_entity_poly.type
_entity_poly.pdbx_seq_one_letter_code
_entity_poly.pdbx_strand_id
1 'polypeptide(L)'
;MDAEAVATMGRPKGLPFKLNKIGHLALYVQDLERSTKFYTNVLGFQVSDVYPENAGLLPGGAVFVRLNADHHGIALFKATKENRHGAGLHHIAFEVSSLDDVLRVRDHLRKHDVKIHFEGRRRAGVQLAVEFQDPDGHNLEIYWGIDQVGSDGKVRPPEEWKGANSLEAAIADPVVGQDTTVQDRSLLSA
;
A
#
# COMPACT_ATOMS: atom_id res chain seq x y z
N MET A 1 1.18 6.83 25.57
CA MET A 1 0.41 5.61 25.19
C MET A 1 0.99 4.45 25.97
N ASP A 2 0.17 3.68 26.66
CA ASP A 2 0.56 2.43 27.30
C ASP A 2 0.63 1.34 26.23
N ALA A 3 1.85 1.02 25.81
CA ALA A 3 2.07 0.09 24.69
C ALA A 3 1.67 -1.36 25.04
N GLU A 4 1.84 -1.77 26.31
CA GLU A 4 1.47 -3.11 26.77
C GLU A 4 -0.04 -3.29 26.80
N ALA A 5 -0.76 -2.29 27.35
CA ALA A 5 -2.22 -2.29 27.35
C ALA A 5 -2.79 -2.33 25.92
N VAL A 6 -2.22 -1.58 24.98
CA VAL A 6 -2.65 -1.58 23.58
C VAL A 6 -2.33 -2.90 22.89
N ALA A 7 -1.14 -3.47 23.11
CA ALA A 7 -0.74 -4.74 22.50
C ALA A 7 -1.62 -5.93 22.94
N THR A 8 -2.18 -5.85 24.15
CA THR A 8 -3.08 -6.89 24.69
C THR A 8 -4.55 -6.68 24.36
N MET A 9 -4.92 -5.60 23.64
CA MET A 9 -6.29 -5.39 23.18
C MET A 9 -6.69 -6.47 22.18
N GLY A 10 -7.40 -7.46 22.67
CA GLY A 10 -7.91 -8.56 21.87
C GLY A 10 -9.22 -8.21 21.16
N ARG A 11 -9.60 -9.07 20.23
CA ARG A 11 -10.93 -9.00 19.61
C ARG A 11 -12.01 -9.23 20.69
N PRO A 12 -13.00 -8.34 20.84
CA PRO A 12 -14.08 -8.55 21.79
C PRO A 12 -14.80 -9.88 21.56
N LYS A 13 -15.04 -10.64 22.62
CA LYS A 13 -15.87 -11.84 22.56
C LYS A 13 -17.33 -11.44 22.30
N GLY A 14 -18.03 -12.19 21.44
CA GLY A 14 -19.45 -11.98 21.21
C GLY A 14 -19.78 -10.84 20.24
N LEU A 15 -18.83 -10.33 19.45
CA LEU A 15 -19.17 -9.45 18.33
C LEU A 15 -20.14 -10.18 17.39
N PRO A 16 -21.28 -9.56 17.04
CA PRO A 16 -22.29 -10.17 16.20
C PRO A 16 -21.89 -10.26 14.72
N PHE A 17 -20.70 -9.80 14.34
CA PHE A 17 -20.16 -9.79 12.98
C PHE A 17 -18.65 -10.01 12.96
N LYS A 18 -18.14 -10.29 11.76
CA LYS A 18 -16.70 -10.40 11.46
C LYS A 18 -16.36 -9.53 10.26
N LEU A 19 -15.39 -8.63 10.39
CA LEU A 19 -14.79 -7.95 9.25
C LEU A 19 -13.85 -8.91 8.53
N ASN A 20 -13.95 -8.99 7.20
CA ASN A 20 -13.14 -9.90 6.39
C ASN A 20 -11.87 -9.23 5.85
N LYS A 21 -12.00 -8.02 5.29
CA LYS A 21 -10.90 -7.24 4.67
C LYS A 21 -11.23 -5.75 4.71
N ILE A 22 -10.24 -4.90 4.48
CA ILE A 22 -10.48 -3.52 4.06
C ILE A 22 -11.04 -3.59 2.63
N GLY A 23 -12.30 -3.17 2.44
CA GLY A 23 -12.99 -3.32 1.16
C GLY A 23 -12.50 -2.36 0.10
N HIS A 24 -12.44 -1.07 0.44
CA HIS A 24 -11.96 -0.02 -0.46
C HIS A 24 -11.47 1.20 0.35
N LEU A 25 -10.81 2.09 -0.34
CA LEU A 25 -10.36 3.38 0.16
C LEU A 25 -10.96 4.51 -0.66
N ALA A 26 -11.20 5.66 -0.04
CA ALA A 26 -11.63 6.86 -0.72
C ALA A 26 -10.58 7.96 -0.53
N LEU A 27 -10.16 8.57 -1.63
CA LEU A 27 -9.12 9.59 -1.66
C LEU A 27 -9.68 10.88 -2.28
N TYR A 28 -9.35 12.00 -1.67
CA TYR A 28 -9.55 13.30 -2.31
C TYR A 28 -8.31 13.66 -3.12
N VAL A 29 -8.51 13.88 -4.43
CA VAL A 29 -7.44 14.20 -5.38
C VAL A 29 -7.64 15.60 -5.99
N GLN A 30 -6.55 16.27 -6.32
CA GLN A 30 -6.61 17.62 -6.90
C GLN A 30 -7.10 17.60 -8.35
N ASP A 31 -6.80 16.56 -9.10
CA ASP A 31 -7.14 16.39 -10.50
C ASP A 31 -7.48 14.93 -10.79
N LEU A 32 -8.77 14.68 -11.08
CA LEU A 32 -9.27 13.32 -11.30
C LEU A 32 -8.61 12.64 -12.52
N GLU A 33 -8.42 13.37 -13.63
CA GLU A 33 -7.85 12.80 -14.84
C GLU A 33 -6.38 12.43 -14.62
N ARG A 34 -5.58 13.33 -14.03
CA ARG A 34 -4.19 13.09 -13.71
C ARG A 34 -4.03 11.89 -12.76
N SER A 35 -4.80 11.86 -11.67
CA SER A 35 -4.75 10.77 -10.71
C SER A 35 -5.23 9.46 -11.31
N THR A 36 -6.31 9.47 -12.10
CA THR A 36 -6.77 8.28 -12.81
C THR A 36 -5.67 7.73 -13.74
N LYS A 37 -5.01 8.59 -14.54
CA LYS A 37 -3.88 8.17 -15.39
C LYS A 37 -2.75 7.54 -14.58
N PHE A 38 -2.43 8.08 -13.40
CA PHE A 38 -1.42 7.50 -12.54
C PHE A 38 -1.84 6.09 -12.06
N TYR A 39 -3.02 5.96 -11.47
CA TYR A 39 -3.49 4.67 -10.96
C TYR A 39 -3.64 3.62 -12.08
N THR A 40 -4.06 4.00 -13.29
CA THR A 40 -4.20 3.06 -14.41
C THR A 40 -2.87 2.77 -15.10
N ASN A 41 -2.11 3.77 -15.52
CA ASN A 41 -0.94 3.58 -16.38
C ASN A 41 0.32 3.18 -15.59
N VAL A 42 0.43 3.63 -14.32
CA VAL A 42 1.61 3.31 -13.48
C VAL A 42 1.33 2.11 -12.58
N LEU A 43 0.16 2.03 -11.96
CA LEU A 43 -0.17 0.97 -10.99
C LEU A 43 -1.03 -0.17 -11.55
N GLY A 44 -1.52 -0.07 -12.79
CA GLY A 44 -2.26 -1.14 -13.46
C GLY A 44 -3.71 -1.32 -12.99
N PHE A 45 -4.28 -0.33 -12.32
CA PHE A 45 -5.72 -0.34 -12.00
C PHE A 45 -6.57 -0.26 -13.26
N GLN A 46 -7.79 -0.76 -13.17
CA GLN A 46 -8.81 -0.62 -14.20
C GLN A 46 -9.92 0.30 -13.72
N VAL A 47 -10.36 1.22 -14.58
CA VAL A 47 -11.53 2.05 -14.29
C VAL A 47 -12.78 1.18 -14.33
N SER A 48 -13.59 1.25 -13.28
CA SER A 48 -14.87 0.57 -13.19
C SER A 48 -16.01 1.50 -13.49
N ASP A 49 -15.94 2.75 -12.99
CA ASP A 49 -17.02 3.71 -13.15
C ASP A 49 -16.50 5.15 -13.07
N VAL A 50 -17.25 6.09 -13.70
CA VAL A 50 -16.93 7.50 -13.73
C VAL A 50 -18.20 8.30 -13.48
N TYR A 51 -18.16 9.19 -12.49
CA TYR A 51 -19.20 10.19 -12.23
C TYR A 51 -18.66 11.56 -12.62
N PRO A 52 -19.05 12.08 -13.79
CA PRO A 52 -18.58 13.39 -14.22
C PRO A 52 -19.13 14.51 -13.35
N GLU A 53 -18.39 15.60 -13.25
CA GLU A 53 -18.72 16.77 -12.43
C GLU A 53 -20.13 17.32 -12.72
N ASN A 54 -20.52 17.32 -13.99
CA ASN A 54 -21.80 17.84 -14.46
C ASN A 54 -23.00 16.90 -14.21
N ALA A 55 -22.78 15.68 -13.70
CA ALA A 55 -23.85 14.75 -13.37
C ALA A 55 -24.66 15.17 -12.14
N GLY A 56 -24.16 16.11 -11.33
CA GLY A 56 -24.83 16.63 -10.14
C GLY A 56 -24.95 15.64 -8.97
N LEU A 57 -24.35 14.47 -9.10
CA LEU A 57 -24.42 13.40 -8.08
C LEU A 57 -23.35 13.55 -7.00
N LEU A 58 -22.16 13.99 -7.39
CA LEU A 58 -21.01 14.17 -6.50
C LEU A 58 -20.31 15.48 -6.84
N PRO A 59 -20.12 16.40 -5.87
CA PRO A 59 -19.41 17.65 -6.10
C PRO A 59 -18.00 17.41 -6.69
N GLY A 60 -17.74 17.95 -7.88
CA GLY A 60 -16.47 17.79 -8.58
C GLY A 60 -16.24 16.45 -9.27
N GLY A 61 -17.19 15.51 -9.16
CA GLY A 61 -17.10 14.19 -9.78
C GLY A 61 -16.27 13.18 -8.99
N ALA A 62 -16.24 11.93 -9.50
CA ALA A 62 -15.47 10.83 -8.95
C ALA A 62 -15.07 9.80 -10.02
N VAL A 63 -14.00 9.06 -9.78
CA VAL A 63 -13.57 7.91 -10.58
C VAL A 63 -13.34 6.72 -9.64
N PHE A 64 -13.85 5.57 -10.04
CA PHE A 64 -13.72 4.32 -9.31
C PHE A 64 -12.78 3.39 -10.04
N VAL A 65 -11.74 2.90 -9.35
CA VAL A 65 -10.71 2.03 -9.94
C VAL A 65 -10.54 0.74 -9.13
N ARG A 66 -10.25 -0.36 -9.81
CA ARG A 66 -10.16 -1.70 -9.22
C ARG A 66 -8.90 -2.45 -9.62
N LEU A 67 -8.48 -3.41 -8.78
CA LEU A 67 -7.40 -4.37 -9.05
C LEU A 67 -7.91 -5.81 -9.23
N ASN A 68 -9.11 -6.10 -8.76
CA ASN A 68 -9.72 -7.42 -8.74
C ASN A 68 -11.17 -7.35 -9.24
N ALA A 69 -12.00 -8.35 -8.94
CA ALA A 69 -13.41 -8.42 -9.34
C ALA A 69 -14.33 -7.49 -8.52
N ASP A 70 -13.87 -6.90 -7.42
CA ASP A 70 -14.66 -5.92 -6.68
C ASP A 70 -14.90 -4.68 -7.57
N HIS A 71 -16.03 -4.00 -7.39
CA HIS A 71 -16.37 -2.81 -8.20
C HIS A 71 -15.26 -1.75 -8.12
N HIS A 72 -14.69 -1.51 -6.93
CA HIS A 72 -13.54 -0.64 -6.74
C HIS A 72 -12.74 -1.03 -5.49
N GLY A 73 -11.42 -0.86 -5.58
CA GLY A 73 -10.52 -0.86 -4.45
C GLY A 73 -10.19 0.56 -3.99
N ILE A 74 -10.25 1.52 -4.94
CA ILE A 74 -10.06 2.94 -4.65
C ILE A 74 -11.15 3.75 -5.34
N ALA A 75 -11.72 4.71 -4.60
CA ALA A 75 -12.58 5.77 -5.11
C ALA A 75 -11.82 7.10 -5.07
N LEU A 76 -11.65 7.74 -6.22
CA LEU A 76 -11.02 9.05 -6.36
C LEU A 76 -12.12 10.11 -6.41
N PHE A 77 -12.12 11.06 -5.48
CA PHE A 77 -13.05 12.18 -5.42
C PHE A 77 -12.31 13.49 -5.67
N LYS A 78 -12.89 14.37 -6.46
CA LYS A 78 -12.34 15.73 -6.61
C LYS A 78 -12.29 16.44 -5.26
N ALA A 79 -11.11 16.90 -4.85
CA ALA A 79 -10.98 17.74 -3.67
C ALA A 79 -11.57 19.12 -3.94
N THR A 80 -12.47 19.55 -3.07
CA THR A 80 -13.04 20.90 -3.05
C THR A 80 -12.71 21.57 -1.71
N LYS A 81 -13.01 22.87 -1.59
CA LYS A 81 -12.76 23.58 -0.31
C LYS A 81 -13.64 23.04 0.82
N GLU A 82 -14.80 22.51 0.48
CA GLU A 82 -15.81 22.02 1.43
C GLU A 82 -15.55 20.60 1.93
N ASN A 83 -14.86 19.77 1.16
CA ASN A 83 -14.67 18.34 1.46
C ASN A 83 -13.27 17.94 1.93
N ARG A 84 -12.37 18.90 2.18
CA ARG A 84 -11.04 18.64 2.76
C ARG A 84 -11.12 18.58 4.28
N HIS A 85 -10.88 17.41 4.85
CA HIS A 85 -10.78 17.19 6.30
C HIS A 85 -9.33 17.01 6.74
N GLY A 86 -8.97 17.56 7.90
CA GLY A 86 -7.58 17.70 8.35
C GLY A 86 -6.87 16.44 8.86
N ALA A 87 -7.58 15.31 9.06
CA ALA A 87 -6.96 14.04 9.47
C ALA A 87 -6.83 13.15 8.22
N GLY A 88 -5.61 13.04 7.69
CA GLY A 88 -5.35 12.35 6.44
C GLY A 88 -5.00 10.88 6.61
N LEU A 89 -5.10 10.10 5.53
CA LEU A 89 -4.56 8.77 5.41
C LEU A 89 -3.03 8.82 5.52
N HIS A 90 -2.42 7.90 6.30
CA HIS A 90 -0.97 7.83 6.41
C HIS A 90 -0.36 7.23 5.14
N HIS A 91 -0.79 6.05 4.74
CA HIS A 91 -0.43 5.41 3.47
C HIS A 91 -1.43 4.31 3.10
N ILE A 92 -1.32 3.84 1.87
CA ILE A 92 -1.99 2.64 1.36
C ILE A 92 -0.90 1.64 0.99
N ALA A 93 -0.97 0.42 1.52
CA ALA A 93 -0.05 -0.65 1.20
C ALA A 93 -0.72 -1.70 0.31
N PHE A 94 -0.04 -2.09 -0.78
CA PHE A 94 -0.45 -3.12 -1.72
C PHE A 94 0.54 -4.27 -1.68
N GLU A 95 0.05 -5.47 -1.48
CA GLU A 95 0.87 -6.67 -1.51
C GLU A 95 1.08 -7.16 -2.94
N VAL A 96 2.32 -7.56 -3.24
CA VAL A 96 2.66 -8.29 -4.47
C VAL A 96 3.02 -9.74 -4.14
N SER A 97 3.12 -10.60 -5.17
CA SER A 97 3.22 -12.04 -4.96
C SER A 97 4.63 -12.55 -4.71
N SER A 98 5.67 -11.73 -4.95
CA SER A 98 7.07 -12.14 -4.81
C SER A 98 8.00 -10.96 -4.56
N LEU A 99 9.21 -11.25 -4.08
CA LEU A 99 10.29 -10.27 -3.97
C LEU A 99 10.72 -9.74 -5.35
N ASP A 100 10.73 -10.60 -6.36
CA ASP A 100 10.99 -10.20 -7.75
C ASP A 100 10.02 -9.13 -8.22
N ASP A 101 8.75 -9.21 -7.80
CA ASP A 101 7.75 -8.20 -8.15
C ASP A 101 8.03 -6.86 -7.45
N VAL A 102 8.52 -6.85 -6.21
CA VAL A 102 8.96 -5.61 -5.54
C VAL A 102 10.10 -4.94 -6.34
N LEU A 103 11.08 -5.73 -6.80
CA LEU A 103 12.19 -5.23 -7.62
C LEU A 103 11.69 -4.69 -8.97
N ARG A 104 10.78 -5.40 -9.64
CA ARG A 104 10.15 -4.93 -10.89
C ARG A 104 9.35 -3.65 -10.69
N VAL A 105 8.64 -3.52 -9.57
CA VAL A 105 7.91 -2.29 -9.21
C VAL A 105 8.88 -1.13 -9.04
N ARG A 106 9.97 -1.31 -8.31
CA ARG A 106 11.01 -0.29 -8.15
C ARG A 106 11.49 0.23 -9.51
N ASP A 107 11.88 -0.67 -10.40
CA ASP A 107 12.41 -0.30 -11.71
C ASP A 107 11.33 0.34 -12.60
N HIS A 108 10.09 -0.15 -12.50
CA HIS A 108 8.95 0.43 -13.19
C HIS A 108 8.65 1.87 -12.73
N LEU A 109 8.65 2.11 -11.42
CA LEU A 109 8.46 3.46 -10.86
C LEU A 109 9.56 4.43 -11.33
N ARG A 110 10.83 3.98 -11.30
CA ARG A 110 11.97 4.76 -11.82
C ARG A 110 11.81 5.10 -13.30
N LYS A 111 11.38 4.12 -14.13
CA LYS A 111 11.11 4.33 -15.56
C LYS A 111 10.00 5.36 -15.83
N HIS A 112 9.06 5.52 -14.89
CA HIS A 112 7.98 6.50 -14.96
C HIS A 112 8.27 7.80 -14.21
N ASP A 113 9.55 8.05 -13.85
CA ASP A 113 9.99 9.23 -13.10
C ASP A 113 9.25 9.44 -11.77
N VAL A 114 8.74 8.35 -11.18
CA VAL A 114 8.11 8.39 -9.86
C VAL A 114 9.19 8.40 -8.78
N LYS A 115 9.16 9.42 -7.93
CA LYS A 115 10.13 9.54 -6.84
C LYS A 115 9.86 8.50 -5.75
N ILE A 116 10.81 7.59 -5.56
CA ILE A 116 10.82 6.64 -4.44
C ILE A 116 11.36 7.34 -3.21
N HIS A 117 10.63 7.26 -2.09
CA HIS A 117 11.01 7.87 -0.80
C HIS A 117 11.72 6.88 0.11
N PHE A 118 11.38 5.60 -0.04
CA PHE A 118 12.00 4.51 0.70
C PHE A 118 11.98 3.25 -0.16
N GLU A 119 13.06 2.49 -0.10
CA GLU A 119 13.12 1.10 -0.54
C GLU A 119 13.95 0.31 0.47
N GLY A 120 13.50 -0.92 0.79
CA GLY A 120 14.20 -1.73 1.77
C GLY A 120 13.27 -2.58 2.63
N ARG A 121 13.68 -2.84 3.88
CA ARG A 121 12.90 -3.61 4.83
C ARG A 121 12.42 -2.72 5.97
N ARG A 122 11.10 -2.69 6.19
CA ARG A 122 10.52 -2.08 7.38
C ARG A 122 10.73 -2.97 8.61
N ARG A 123 10.72 -2.36 9.81
CA ARG A 123 11.01 -3.10 11.06
C ARG A 123 9.81 -3.94 11.50
N ALA A 124 8.66 -3.31 11.73
CA ALA A 124 7.44 -4.02 12.14
C ALA A 124 6.88 -4.83 10.97
N GLY A 125 6.75 -6.14 11.14
CA GLY A 125 6.31 -7.06 10.09
C GLY A 125 7.39 -7.42 9.06
N VAL A 126 8.57 -6.79 9.11
CA VAL A 126 9.79 -7.05 8.31
C VAL A 126 9.59 -7.15 6.80
N GLN A 127 8.49 -6.62 6.26
CA GLN A 127 8.22 -6.62 4.83
C GLN A 127 9.28 -5.84 4.04
N LEU A 128 9.59 -6.35 2.84
CA LEU A 128 10.38 -5.63 1.85
C LEU A 128 9.46 -4.76 1.03
N ALA A 129 9.77 -3.47 0.94
CA ALA A 129 8.85 -2.49 0.41
C ALA A 129 9.53 -1.43 -0.45
N VAL A 130 8.74 -0.83 -1.34
CA VAL A 130 9.02 0.40 -2.06
C VAL A 130 7.92 1.40 -1.74
N GLU A 131 8.29 2.58 -1.25
CA GLU A 131 7.35 3.63 -0.88
C GLU A 131 7.54 4.87 -1.74
N PHE A 132 6.43 5.43 -2.17
CA PHE A 132 6.37 6.56 -3.08
C PHE A 132 5.07 7.35 -2.86
N GLN A 133 4.87 8.40 -3.63
CA GLN A 133 3.63 9.18 -3.58
C GLN A 133 2.93 9.18 -4.94
N ASP A 134 1.60 9.24 -4.87
CA ASP A 134 0.79 9.57 -6.04
C ASP A 134 0.93 11.07 -6.40
N PRO A 135 0.35 11.52 -7.53
CA PRO A 135 0.43 12.93 -7.94
C PRO A 135 -0.20 13.95 -6.97
N ASP A 136 -1.00 13.50 -6.01
CA ASP A 136 -1.65 14.34 -5.00
C ASP A 136 -0.96 14.27 -3.63
N GLY A 137 0.12 13.49 -3.53
CA GLY A 137 0.93 13.35 -2.33
C GLY A 137 0.42 12.30 -1.34
N HIS A 138 -0.46 11.38 -1.75
CA HIS A 138 -0.83 10.24 -0.93
C HIS A 138 0.32 9.25 -0.90
N ASN A 139 0.72 8.84 0.30
CA ASN A 139 1.77 7.84 0.46
C ASN A 139 1.24 6.47 0.06
N LEU A 140 1.97 5.80 -0.80
CA LEU A 140 1.72 4.44 -1.27
C LEU A 140 2.91 3.56 -0.92
N GLU A 141 2.61 2.31 -0.60
CA GLU A 141 3.59 1.25 -0.35
C GLU A 141 3.26 0.05 -1.22
N ILE A 142 4.26 -0.52 -1.88
CA ILE A 142 4.15 -1.84 -2.50
C ILE A 142 5.14 -2.75 -1.80
N TYR A 143 4.65 -3.87 -1.27
CA TYR A 143 5.43 -4.73 -0.41
C TYR A 143 5.23 -6.21 -0.68
N TRP A 144 6.19 -7.00 -0.19
CA TRP A 144 6.13 -8.46 -0.12
C TRP A 144 6.73 -8.96 1.20
N GLY A 145 6.26 -10.14 1.64
CA GLY A 145 6.89 -10.88 2.74
C GLY A 145 6.65 -10.30 4.13
N ILE A 146 5.45 -9.75 4.38
CA ILE A 146 5.06 -9.36 5.73
C ILE A 146 4.87 -10.60 6.61
N ASP A 147 5.38 -10.56 7.84
CA ASP A 147 5.19 -11.62 8.81
C ASP A 147 3.71 -11.98 8.97
N GLN A 148 3.41 -13.26 8.95
CA GLN A 148 2.07 -13.78 9.16
C GLN A 148 1.93 -14.24 10.60
N VAL A 149 0.91 -13.73 11.28
CA VAL A 149 0.56 -14.18 12.63
C VAL A 149 -0.27 -15.45 12.54
N GLY A 150 0.30 -16.56 12.99
CA GLY A 150 -0.37 -17.85 13.00
C GLY A 150 -1.54 -17.95 13.99
N SER A 151 -2.18 -19.10 14.03
CA SER A 151 -3.29 -19.37 14.94
C SER A 151 -2.91 -19.33 16.44
N ASP A 152 -1.63 -19.44 16.73
CA ASP A 152 -1.06 -19.31 18.09
C ASP A 152 -0.89 -17.85 18.52
N GLY A 153 -1.14 -16.89 17.63
CA GLY A 153 -1.07 -15.45 17.91
C GLY A 153 0.35 -14.92 18.11
N LYS A 154 1.39 -15.72 17.85
CA LYS A 154 2.77 -15.27 18.03
C LYS A 154 3.17 -14.27 16.96
N VAL A 155 3.79 -13.18 17.39
CA VAL A 155 4.40 -12.14 16.56
C VAL A 155 5.91 -12.16 16.76
N ARG A 156 6.65 -11.69 15.75
CA ARG A 156 8.09 -11.48 15.88
C ARG A 156 8.37 -10.46 16.99
N PRO A 157 9.25 -10.80 17.95
CA PRO A 157 9.56 -9.88 19.03
C PRO A 157 10.35 -8.66 18.52
N PRO A 158 10.18 -7.47 19.12
CA PRO A 158 10.79 -6.22 18.64
C PRO A 158 12.32 -6.25 18.50
N GLU A 159 13.01 -7.04 19.31
CA GLU A 159 14.48 -7.23 19.25
C GLU A 159 14.94 -7.93 17.98
N GLU A 160 14.06 -8.66 17.30
CA GLU A 160 14.33 -9.30 16.02
C GLU A 160 13.92 -8.41 14.82
N TRP A 161 13.36 -7.24 15.07
CA TRP A 161 13.00 -6.31 14.01
C TRP A 161 14.25 -5.66 13.44
N LYS A 162 14.54 -6.00 12.19
CA LYS A 162 15.71 -5.52 11.49
C LYS A 162 15.31 -4.74 10.25
N GLY A 163 15.50 -3.44 10.29
CA GLY A 163 15.30 -2.57 9.13
C GLY A 163 16.50 -2.63 8.17
N ALA A 164 16.25 -2.33 6.90
CA ALA A 164 17.28 -2.08 5.90
C ALA A 164 16.84 -0.93 5.01
N ASN A 165 17.78 -0.07 4.60
CA ASN A 165 17.51 1.16 3.85
C ASN A 165 17.75 1.00 2.34
N SER A 166 17.90 -0.23 1.86
CA SER A 166 17.84 -0.61 0.45
C SER A 166 17.35 -2.04 0.31
N LEU A 167 16.80 -2.38 -0.85
CA LEU A 167 16.37 -3.75 -1.14
C LEU A 167 17.57 -4.70 -1.18
N GLU A 168 18.71 -4.27 -1.73
CA GLU A 168 19.94 -5.04 -1.79
C GLU A 168 20.46 -5.39 -0.38
N ALA A 169 20.46 -4.41 0.53
CA ALA A 169 20.86 -4.65 1.92
C ALA A 169 19.89 -5.58 2.63
N ALA A 170 18.58 -5.46 2.37
CA ALA A 170 17.58 -6.34 2.93
C ALA A 170 17.71 -7.78 2.43
N ILE A 171 18.05 -7.96 1.15
CA ILE A 171 18.25 -9.26 0.50
C ILE A 171 19.54 -9.93 1.02
N ALA A 172 20.63 -9.16 1.14
CA ALA A 172 21.92 -9.66 1.59
C ALA A 172 21.93 -10.10 3.06
N ASP A 173 21.05 -9.52 3.87
CA ASP A 173 20.99 -9.73 5.31
C ASP A 173 19.54 -9.96 5.78
N PRO A 174 18.96 -11.14 5.46
CA PRO A 174 17.59 -11.47 5.82
C PRO A 174 17.41 -11.62 7.33
N VAL A 175 16.19 -11.41 7.81
CA VAL A 175 15.81 -11.83 9.16
C VAL A 175 15.51 -13.32 9.21
N VAL A 176 15.60 -13.90 10.39
CA VAL A 176 15.31 -15.33 10.59
C VAL A 176 13.91 -15.67 10.05
N GLY A 177 13.83 -16.68 9.20
CA GLY A 177 12.58 -17.16 8.62
C GLY A 177 12.07 -16.35 7.42
N GLN A 178 12.75 -15.26 7.03
CA GLN A 178 12.39 -14.50 5.82
C GLN A 178 13.09 -15.13 4.60
N ASP A 179 12.31 -15.49 3.59
CA ASP A 179 12.85 -15.88 2.29
C ASP A 179 13.15 -14.61 1.47
N THR A 180 14.42 -14.38 1.15
CA THR A 180 14.86 -13.27 0.29
C THR A 180 15.43 -13.78 -1.02
N THR A 181 14.99 -14.94 -1.48
CA THR A 181 15.42 -15.54 -2.74
C THR A 181 14.87 -14.72 -3.91
N VAL A 182 15.77 -14.16 -4.71
CA VAL A 182 15.45 -13.52 -5.99
C VAL A 182 15.57 -14.57 -7.08
N GLN A 183 14.46 -14.85 -7.76
CA GLN A 183 14.40 -15.84 -8.84
C GLN A 183 15.07 -15.30 -10.11
N ASP A 184 14.81 -14.03 -10.43
CA ASP A 184 15.41 -13.34 -11.57
C ASP A 184 16.56 -12.43 -11.12
N ARG A 185 17.77 -12.96 -11.14
CA ARG A 185 18.96 -12.24 -10.68
C ARG A 185 19.32 -11.00 -11.51
N SER A 186 18.77 -10.85 -12.72
CA SER A 186 18.99 -9.65 -13.52
C SER A 186 18.42 -8.39 -12.86
N LEU A 187 17.42 -8.54 -11.98
CA LEU A 187 16.80 -7.45 -11.21
C LEU A 187 17.71 -6.84 -10.13
N LEU A 188 18.82 -7.49 -9.79
CA LEU A 188 19.80 -6.99 -8.82
C LEU A 188 20.89 -6.10 -9.46
N SER A 189 20.92 -6.03 -10.78
CA SER A 189 21.97 -5.33 -11.56
C SER A 189 21.47 -4.00 -12.15
N ALA A 190 20.27 -3.58 -11.85
CA ALA A 190 19.62 -2.40 -12.43
C ALA A 190 19.81 -1.13 -11.59
#